data_848e5422c42b7bf6c00c4aa47e3fa9d9
#
_entry.id   848e5422c42b7bf6c00c4aa47e3fa9d9
#
_cell.length_a   1.000
_cell.length_b   1.000
_cell.length_c   1.000
_cell.angle_alpha   90.00
_cell.angle_beta   90.00
_cell.angle_gamma   90.00
#
_symmetry.space_group_name_H-M   'P 1'
#
loop_
_entity.id
_entity.type
_entity.pdbx_description
1 polymer ?
#
loop_
_entity_poly.entity_id
_entity_poly.type
_entity_poly.pdbx_seq_one_letter_code
_entity_poly.pdbx_strand_id
1 'polypeptide(L)'
;MRTIDAITHLKGVTDFIDKRNTILLSVCMLFFLSAIKGYGQSNSNHAMVSIGALYERGFEATISYEHEGLYHNAWEYFGTVYTKYEDDPNAGHITKDSFWNGYNTWHLGIVYKPCISRGRNHHGNVRIGASGGSDLHKFKGGVHIGYEHSYALKHRWELFFQVKEDVIIKGEDLFRTGITFGVKVPL
;
A
#
# COMPACT_ATOMS: atom_id res chain seq x y z
N MET A 1 -1.66 13.48 47.97
CA MET A 1 -2.43 14.38 47.08
C MET A 1 -1.83 14.52 45.70
N ARG A 2 -0.51 14.39 45.46
CA ARG A 2 0.14 14.54 44.12
C ARG A 2 -0.01 13.32 43.17
N THR A 3 -0.34 12.14 43.68
CA THR A 3 -0.45 10.89 42.84
C THR A 3 -1.80 10.78 42.13
N ILE A 4 -2.85 11.37 42.63
CA ILE A 4 -4.20 11.30 42.04
C ILE A 4 -4.29 12.19 40.80
N ASP A 5 -3.64 13.38 40.84
CA ASP A 5 -3.62 14.32 39.72
C ASP A 5 -2.88 13.75 38.49
N ALA A 6 -1.82 12.96 38.70
CA ALA A 6 -1.06 12.32 37.62
C ALA A 6 -1.87 11.24 36.88
N ILE A 7 -2.69 10.48 37.61
CA ILE A 7 -3.52 9.40 37.03
C ILE A 7 -4.68 10.00 36.20
N THR A 8 -5.23 11.12 36.64
CA THR A 8 -6.32 11.83 35.94
C THR A 8 -5.79 12.45 34.64
N HIS A 9 -4.58 12.99 34.66
CA HIS A 9 -3.92 13.53 33.46
C HIS A 9 -3.58 12.44 32.43
N LEU A 10 -3.13 11.26 32.87
CA LEU A 10 -2.86 10.12 31.99
C LEU A 10 -4.14 9.57 31.33
N LYS A 11 -5.25 9.48 32.07
CA LYS A 11 -6.55 9.08 31.49
C LYS A 11 -7.05 10.07 30.43
N GLY A 12 -6.91 11.35 30.65
CA GLY A 12 -7.31 12.36 29.66
C GLY A 12 -6.50 12.28 28.36
N VAL A 13 -5.22 11.93 28.45
CA VAL A 13 -4.34 11.77 27.27
C VAL A 13 -4.68 10.49 26.50
N THR A 14 -4.96 9.39 27.19
CA THR A 14 -5.37 8.12 26.53
C THR A 14 -6.73 8.25 25.83
N ASP A 15 -7.72 8.89 26.48
CA ASP A 15 -9.04 9.14 25.89
C ASP A 15 -8.97 10.08 24.67
N PHE A 16 -8.06 11.06 24.69
CA PHE A 16 -7.84 11.95 23.56
C PHE A 16 -7.19 11.26 22.37
N ILE A 17 -6.23 10.37 22.63
CA ILE A 17 -5.56 9.56 21.59
C ILE A 17 -6.56 8.58 20.97
N ASP A 18 -7.40 7.96 21.77
CA ASP A 18 -8.39 6.98 21.33
C ASP A 18 -9.49 7.65 20.47
N LYS A 19 -10.02 8.79 20.89
CA LYS A 19 -10.97 9.59 20.10
C LYS A 19 -10.38 10.06 18.76
N ARG A 20 -9.13 10.50 18.76
CA ARG A 20 -8.45 10.95 17.53
C ARG A 20 -8.25 9.80 16.54
N ASN A 21 -7.89 8.62 17.03
CA ASN A 21 -7.71 7.43 16.19
C ASN A 21 -9.07 6.94 15.65
N THR A 22 -10.12 7.00 16.43
CA THR A 22 -11.49 6.64 16.00
C THR A 22 -12.00 7.60 14.94
N ILE A 23 -11.76 8.91 15.09
CA ILE A 23 -12.13 9.92 14.08
C ILE A 23 -11.33 9.69 12.77
N LEU A 24 -10.03 9.43 12.87
CA LEU A 24 -9.18 9.16 11.71
C LEU A 24 -9.65 7.90 10.95
N LEU A 25 -9.96 6.83 11.69
CA LEU A 25 -10.50 5.58 11.14
C LEU A 25 -11.85 5.81 10.46
N SER A 26 -12.74 6.60 11.09
CA SER A 26 -14.06 6.94 10.53
C SER A 26 -13.95 7.80 9.27
N VAL A 27 -13.03 8.75 9.22
CA VAL A 27 -12.75 9.58 8.04
C VAL A 27 -12.18 8.72 6.92
N CYS A 28 -11.22 7.82 7.20
CA CYS A 28 -10.71 6.87 6.23
C CYS A 28 -11.84 5.96 5.68
N MET A 29 -12.71 5.46 6.54
CA MET A 29 -13.84 4.62 6.15
C MET A 29 -14.87 5.37 5.30
N LEU A 30 -15.13 6.65 5.61
CA LEU A 30 -15.99 7.52 4.79
C LEU A 30 -15.37 7.82 3.42
N PHE A 31 -14.06 8.01 3.34
CA PHE A 31 -13.34 8.13 2.06
C PHE A 31 -13.44 6.85 1.23
N PHE A 32 -13.28 5.67 1.84
CA PHE A 32 -13.47 4.39 1.18
C PHE A 32 -14.91 4.21 0.66
N LEU A 33 -15.91 4.59 1.44
CA LEU A 33 -17.32 4.47 1.05
C LEU A 33 -17.74 5.50 -0.02
N SER A 34 -17.15 6.70 -0.04
CA SER A 34 -17.44 7.72 -1.06
C SER A 34 -16.82 7.40 -2.41
N ALA A 35 -15.71 6.66 -2.44
CA ALA A 35 -15.05 6.21 -3.66
C ALA A 35 -15.86 5.19 -4.47
N ILE A 36 -16.83 4.51 -3.85
CA ILE A 36 -17.64 3.46 -4.49
C ILE A 36 -18.72 4.02 -5.44
N LYS A 37 -18.96 5.33 -5.47
CA LYS A 37 -19.97 5.96 -6.32
C LYS A 37 -19.39 6.87 -7.41
N GLY A 38 -18.48 6.36 -8.22
CA GLY A 38 -18.05 7.02 -9.46
C GLY A 38 -18.92 6.58 -10.64
N TYR A 39 -19.92 7.38 -11.03
CA TYR A 39 -20.67 7.17 -12.25
C TYR A 39 -19.85 7.65 -13.46
N GLY A 40 -19.38 6.74 -14.29
CA GLY A 40 -18.71 7.04 -15.55
C GLY A 40 -18.83 5.89 -16.54
N GLN A 41 -19.13 6.23 -17.80
CA GLN A 41 -19.27 5.25 -18.87
C GLN A 41 -17.96 4.50 -19.12
N SER A 42 -18.06 3.17 -19.25
CA SER A 42 -16.92 2.24 -19.46
C SER A 42 -16.00 2.08 -18.26
N ASN A 43 -16.56 1.96 -17.09
CA ASN A 43 -15.80 1.65 -15.88
C ASN A 43 -15.57 0.15 -15.78
N SER A 44 -14.33 -0.27 -15.73
CA SER A 44 -13.98 -1.59 -15.26
C SER A 44 -13.41 -1.50 -13.85
N ASN A 45 -13.84 -2.43 -13.01
CA ASN A 45 -13.32 -2.59 -11.68
C ASN A 45 -12.48 -3.85 -11.64
N HIS A 46 -11.35 -3.79 -10.97
CA HIS A 46 -10.46 -4.94 -10.84
C HIS A 46 -10.08 -5.16 -9.38
N ALA A 47 -10.10 -6.42 -8.98
CA ALA A 47 -9.35 -6.86 -7.81
C ALA A 47 -7.93 -7.18 -8.26
N MET A 48 -6.94 -6.73 -7.52
CA MET A 48 -5.53 -6.94 -7.87
C MET A 48 -4.80 -7.64 -6.73
N VAL A 49 -3.90 -8.54 -7.10
CA VAL A 49 -2.97 -9.16 -6.16
C VAL A 49 -1.58 -9.09 -6.77
N SER A 50 -0.60 -8.69 -6.00
CA SER A 50 0.79 -8.62 -6.45
C SER A 50 1.78 -9.00 -5.36
N ILE A 51 2.95 -9.41 -5.82
CA ILE A 51 4.13 -9.66 -5.00
C ILE A 51 5.30 -8.89 -5.60
N GLY A 52 6.20 -8.44 -4.75
CA GLY A 52 7.34 -7.62 -5.16
C GLY A 52 8.60 -7.93 -4.37
N ALA A 53 9.72 -7.70 -5.04
CA ALA A 53 11.03 -7.73 -4.44
C ALA A 53 11.61 -6.31 -4.46
N LEU A 54 12.16 -5.89 -3.33
CA LEU A 54 12.74 -4.58 -3.15
C LEU A 54 14.25 -4.67 -2.96
N TYR A 55 14.95 -3.65 -3.46
CA TYR A 55 16.42 -3.60 -3.45
C TYR A 55 17.00 -3.68 -2.02
N GLU A 56 16.28 -3.15 -1.05
CA GLU A 56 16.65 -3.11 0.37
C GLU A 56 16.48 -4.46 1.09
N ARG A 57 16.56 -5.59 0.35
CA ARG A 57 16.30 -6.94 0.85
C ARG A 57 14.88 -7.07 1.43
N GLY A 58 13.92 -6.45 0.77
CA GLY A 58 12.51 -6.48 1.15
C GLY A 58 11.67 -7.35 0.23
N PHE A 59 10.65 -7.96 0.80
CA PHE A 59 9.57 -8.62 0.09
C PHE A 59 8.26 -7.88 0.38
N GLU A 60 7.41 -7.77 -0.62
CA GLU A 60 6.13 -7.10 -0.49
C GLU A 60 5.01 -7.94 -1.08
N ALA A 61 3.89 -7.98 -0.39
CA ALA A 61 2.63 -8.51 -0.90
C ALA A 61 1.55 -7.43 -0.82
N THR A 62 0.83 -7.21 -1.92
CA THR A 62 -0.19 -6.17 -2.03
C THR A 62 -1.50 -6.75 -2.53
N ILE A 63 -2.58 -6.34 -1.89
CA ILE A 63 -3.95 -6.54 -2.37
C ILE A 63 -4.54 -5.17 -2.64
N SER A 64 -5.17 -4.99 -3.81
CA SER A 64 -5.77 -3.71 -4.14
C SER A 64 -7.07 -3.84 -4.93
N TYR A 65 -7.84 -2.76 -4.89
CA TYR A 65 -9.00 -2.53 -5.70
C TYR A 65 -8.71 -1.37 -6.64
N GLU A 66 -8.90 -1.59 -7.94
CA GLU A 66 -8.71 -0.59 -8.97
C GLU A 66 -10.05 -0.23 -9.60
N HIS A 67 -10.30 1.05 -9.68
CA HIS A 67 -11.39 1.64 -10.44
C HIS A 67 -10.82 2.32 -11.68
N GLU A 68 -10.97 1.66 -12.81
CA GLU A 68 -10.50 2.16 -14.10
C GLU A 68 -11.60 2.97 -14.77
N GLY A 69 -11.28 4.21 -15.11
CA GLY A 69 -12.14 5.13 -15.82
C GLY A 69 -11.81 5.23 -17.31
N LEU A 70 -12.19 6.36 -17.90
CA LEU A 70 -11.92 6.63 -19.31
C LEU A 70 -10.41 6.61 -19.60
N TYR A 71 -10.07 6.02 -20.75
CA TYR A 71 -8.71 6.01 -21.29
C TYR A 71 -7.69 5.28 -20.42
N HIS A 72 -8.09 4.27 -19.66
CA HIS A 72 -7.23 3.53 -18.75
C HIS A 72 -6.61 4.38 -17.62
N ASN A 73 -7.18 5.55 -17.34
CA ASN A 73 -6.85 6.26 -16.10
C ASN A 73 -7.55 5.55 -14.94
N ALA A 74 -6.84 5.33 -13.86
CA ALA A 74 -7.40 4.55 -12.75
C ALA A 74 -7.12 5.17 -11.39
N TRP A 75 -7.96 4.82 -10.43
CA TRP A 75 -7.71 4.99 -9.02
C TRP A 75 -7.54 3.60 -8.38
N GLU A 76 -6.48 3.45 -7.63
CA GLU A 76 -6.17 2.22 -6.91
C GLU A 76 -6.19 2.48 -5.41
N TYR A 77 -6.89 1.61 -4.69
CA TYR A 77 -6.91 1.55 -3.22
C TYR A 77 -6.20 0.28 -2.83
N PHE A 78 -5.14 0.37 -2.07
CA PHE A 78 -4.29 -0.79 -1.79
C PHE A 78 -4.04 -1.00 -0.30
N GLY A 79 -3.81 -2.26 0.05
CA GLY A 79 -3.23 -2.68 1.31
C GLY A 79 -1.99 -3.51 1.02
N THR A 80 -0.87 -3.14 1.62
CA THR A 80 0.40 -3.83 1.42
C THR A 80 1.01 -4.25 2.75
N VAL A 81 1.67 -5.40 2.73
CA VAL A 81 2.54 -5.88 3.80
C VAL A 81 3.95 -5.96 3.24
N TYR A 82 4.86 -5.33 3.93
CA TYR A 82 6.28 -5.34 3.63
C TYR A 82 7.06 -6.05 4.73
N THR A 83 7.97 -6.92 4.34
CA THR A 83 8.87 -7.65 5.21
C THR A 83 10.30 -7.44 4.73
N LYS A 84 11.15 -6.92 5.60
CA LYS A 84 12.60 -6.86 5.37
C LYS A 84 13.24 -8.07 6.02
N TYR A 85 14.09 -8.76 5.29
CA TYR A 85 14.81 -9.92 5.80
C TYR A 85 16.31 -9.63 5.91
N GLU A 86 16.92 -10.21 6.93
CA GLU A 86 18.35 -10.11 7.21
C GLU A 86 18.98 -11.49 7.27
N ASP A 87 20.29 -11.56 7.06
CA ASP A 87 21.02 -12.80 7.26
C ASP A 87 21.04 -13.13 8.75
N ASP A 88 20.84 -14.40 9.10
CA ASP A 88 20.97 -14.85 10.47
C ASP A 88 22.43 -14.71 10.90
N PRO A 89 22.74 -13.97 11.99
CA PRO A 89 24.12 -13.76 12.44
C PRO A 89 24.87 -15.06 12.73
N ASN A 90 24.17 -16.13 13.07
CA ASN A 90 24.76 -17.43 13.43
C ASN A 90 24.94 -18.35 12.21
N ALA A 91 24.07 -18.21 11.19
CA ALA A 91 24.06 -19.08 10.02
C ALA A 91 24.76 -18.47 8.81
N GLY A 92 24.91 -17.14 8.74
CA GLY A 92 25.49 -16.42 7.61
C GLY A 92 24.64 -16.47 6.33
N HIS A 93 23.38 -16.88 6.45
CA HIS A 93 22.39 -16.90 5.38
C HIS A 93 20.99 -16.66 5.94
N ILE A 94 20.01 -16.41 5.07
CA ILE A 94 18.62 -16.21 5.46
C ILE A 94 18.04 -17.52 5.98
N THR A 95 17.61 -17.52 7.24
CA THR A 95 16.86 -18.63 7.85
C THR A 95 15.37 -18.32 7.83
N LYS A 96 14.53 -19.33 8.09
CA LYS A 96 13.09 -19.13 8.23
C LYS A 96 12.76 -18.13 9.34
N ASP A 97 13.49 -18.18 10.44
CA ASP A 97 13.28 -17.29 11.58
C ASP A 97 13.71 -15.85 11.27
N SER A 98 14.86 -15.65 10.61
CA SER A 98 15.32 -14.33 10.21
C SER A 98 14.42 -13.66 9.14
N PHE A 99 13.76 -14.46 8.29
CA PHE A 99 12.78 -13.97 7.33
C PHE A 99 11.50 -13.47 7.99
N TRP A 100 10.94 -14.23 8.95
CA TRP A 100 9.66 -13.87 9.56
C TRP A 100 9.76 -12.91 10.74
N ASN A 101 10.90 -12.91 11.44
CA ASN A 101 11.16 -12.01 12.58
C ASN A 101 11.83 -10.69 12.20
N GLY A 102 12.03 -10.46 10.90
CA GLY A 102 12.56 -9.20 10.37
C GLY A 102 11.60 -8.03 10.58
N TYR A 103 12.02 -6.87 10.08
CA TYR A 103 11.21 -5.67 10.15
C TYR A 103 9.98 -5.76 9.24
N ASN A 104 8.81 -5.71 9.87
CA ASN A 104 7.52 -5.83 9.18
C ASN A 104 6.73 -4.53 9.26
N THR A 105 6.13 -4.13 8.14
CA THR A 105 5.21 -2.98 8.10
C THR A 105 3.99 -3.30 7.25
N TRP A 106 2.87 -2.67 7.60
CA TRP A 106 1.69 -2.66 6.75
C TRP A 106 1.32 -1.21 6.40
N HIS A 107 0.79 -1.02 5.19
CA HIS A 107 0.34 0.27 4.70
C HIS A 107 -1.00 0.12 3.99
N LEU A 108 -1.85 1.12 4.15
CA LEU A 108 -3.05 1.33 3.35
C LEU A 108 -2.89 2.64 2.60
N GLY A 109 -3.28 2.66 1.34
CA GLY A 109 -3.06 3.85 0.53
C GLY A 109 -3.98 3.97 -0.68
N ILE A 110 -3.77 5.08 -1.37
CA ILE A 110 -4.46 5.42 -2.60
C ILE A 110 -3.44 5.88 -3.63
N VAL A 111 -3.61 5.43 -4.86
CA VAL A 111 -2.76 5.78 -6.01
C VAL A 111 -3.65 6.24 -7.15
N TYR A 112 -3.32 7.36 -7.76
CA TYR A 112 -3.83 7.77 -9.05
C TYR A 112 -2.90 7.28 -10.16
N LYS A 113 -3.48 6.70 -11.22
CA LYS A 113 -2.76 6.06 -12.32
C LYS A 113 -3.15 6.68 -13.67
N PRO A 114 -2.59 7.83 -14.06
CA PRO A 114 -2.78 8.37 -15.39
C PRO A 114 -2.12 7.45 -16.44
N CYS A 115 -2.86 7.14 -17.50
CA CYS A 115 -2.37 6.33 -18.60
C CYS A 115 -1.55 7.17 -19.58
N ILE A 116 -0.30 6.79 -19.78
CA ILE A 116 0.64 7.49 -20.67
C ILE A 116 0.95 6.73 -21.97
N SER A 117 0.68 5.42 -21.99
CA SER A 117 0.92 4.59 -23.17
C SER A 117 -0.22 3.61 -23.38
N ARG A 118 -0.67 3.47 -24.63
CA ARG A 118 -1.78 2.60 -25.02
C ARG A 118 -1.46 1.82 -26.27
N GLY A 119 -1.71 0.53 -26.21
CA GLY A 119 -1.65 -0.36 -27.36
C GLY A 119 -2.93 -1.19 -27.48
N ARG A 120 -2.96 -2.13 -28.39
CA ARG A 120 -4.14 -2.97 -28.62
C ARG A 120 -4.47 -3.86 -27.43
N ASN A 121 -3.45 -4.41 -26.78
CA ASN A 121 -3.60 -5.39 -25.69
C ASN A 121 -2.77 -5.00 -24.46
N HIS A 122 -2.28 -3.78 -24.37
CA HIS A 122 -1.46 -3.33 -23.26
C HIS A 122 -1.63 -1.83 -23.02
N HIS A 123 -1.41 -1.42 -21.80
CA HIS A 123 -1.35 0.00 -21.44
C HIS A 123 -0.30 0.23 -20.34
N GLY A 124 0.19 1.45 -20.28
CA GLY A 124 1.18 1.85 -19.30
C GLY A 124 0.72 3.08 -18.53
N ASN A 125 0.78 3.00 -17.21
CA ASN A 125 0.34 4.03 -16.29
C ASN A 125 1.50 4.53 -15.43
N VAL A 126 1.61 5.83 -15.25
CA VAL A 126 2.39 6.40 -14.15
C VAL A 126 1.58 6.20 -12.87
N ARG A 127 2.23 5.92 -11.76
CA ARG A 127 1.59 5.74 -10.45
C ARG A 127 2.05 6.87 -9.54
N ILE A 128 1.10 7.57 -8.92
CA ILE A 128 1.38 8.63 -7.95
C ILE A 128 0.39 8.48 -6.80
N GLY A 129 0.89 8.34 -5.59
CA GLY A 129 0.00 8.07 -4.47
C GLY A 129 0.59 8.37 -3.11
N ALA A 130 -0.22 8.09 -2.09
CA ALA A 130 0.18 8.23 -0.70
C ALA A 130 -0.43 7.11 0.15
N SER A 131 0.23 6.80 1.25
CA SER A 131 -0.24 5.79 2.19
C SER A 131 0.02 6.18 3.64
N GLY A 132 -0.70 5.51 4.52
CA GLY A 132 -0.44 5.50 5.95
C GLY A 132 -0.40 4.07 6.46
N GLY A 133 0.44 3.80 7.44
CA GLY A 133 0.62 2.47 7.96
C GLY A 133 1.32 2.45 9.32
N SER A 134 1.80 1.29 9.71
CA SER A 134 2.49 1.10 10.98
C SER A 134 3.41 -0.12 10.93
N ASP A 135 4.41 -0.10 11.80
CA ASP A 135 5.24 -1.27 12.14
C ASP A 135 4.82 -1.91 13.47
N LEU A 136 3.56 -1.75 13.88
CA LEU A 136 2.98 -2.12 15.18
C LEU A 136 3.41 -1.22 16.35
N HIS A 137 4.43 -0.39 16.19
CA HIS A 137 4.96 0.48 17.25
C HIS A 137 4.75 1.95 16.92
N LYS A 138 4.91 2.35 15.64
CA LYS A 138 4.88 3.76 15.21
C LYS A 138 4.08 3.90 13.92
N PHE A 139 3.32 4.99 13.83
CA PHE A 139 2.67 5.37 12.59
C PHE A 139 3.71 5.84 11.56
N LYS A 140 3.51 5.42 10.32
CA LYS A 140 4.36 5.73 9.16
C LYS A 140 3.50 6.31 8.05
N GLY A 141 4.02 7.31 7.36
CA GLY A 141 3.42 7.84 6.15
C GLY A 141 4.29 7.50 4.94
N GLY A 142 3.69 7.34 3.78
CA GLY A 142 4.43 7.06 2.55
C GLY A 142 3.91 7.85 1.36
N VAL A 143 4.81 8.15 0.44
CA VAL A 143 4.50 8.67 -0.90
C VAL A 143 5.00 7.65 -1.90
N HIS A 144 4.20 7.36 -2.91
CA HIS A 144 4.45 6.33 -3.91
C HIS A 144 4.56 6.98 -5.28
N ILE A 145 5.61 6.65 -6.01
CA ILE A 145 5.78 6.97 -7.42
C ILE A 145 6.23 5.73 -8.17
N GLY A 146 5.78 5.56 -9.41
CA GLY A 146 6.18 4.39 -10.19
C GLY A 146 5.59 4.36 -11.57
N TYR A 147 5.85 3.26 -12.23
CA TYR A 147 5.29 2.93 -13.54
C TYR A 147 4.71 1.51 -13.49
N GLU A 148 3.51 1.36 -13.99
CA GLU A 148 2.84 0.07 -14.16
C GLU A 148 2.60 -0.18 -15.64
N HIS A 149 2.91 -1.38 -16.09
CA HIS A 149 2.58 -1.84 -17.42
C HIS A 149 1.67 -3.05 -17.33
N SER A 150 0.47 -2.94 -17.89
CA SER A 150 -0.55 -3.97 -17.89
C SER A 150 -0.70 -4.58 -19.28
N TYR A 151 -0.89 -5.88 -19.31
CA TYR A 151 -1.12 -6.67 -20.53
C TYR A 151 -2.43 -7.44 -20.41
N ALA A 152 -3.38 -7.12 -21.29
CA ALA A 152 -4.70 -7.73 -21.32
C ALA A 152 -4.65 -9.18 -21.80
N LEU A 153 -5.25 -10.06 -21.03
CA LEU A 153 -5.44 -11.48 -21.33
C LEU A 153 -6.88 -11.76 -21.81
N LYS A 154 -7.18 -13.04 -21.99
CA LYS A 154 -8.57 -13.49 -22.24
C LYS A 154 -9.44 -13.24 -20.99
N HIS A 155 -10.76 -13.10 -21.22
CA HIS A 155 -11.75 -12.91 -20.15
C HIS A 155 -11.56 -11.64 -19.30
N ARG A 156 -10.93 -10.58 -19.86
CA ARG A 156 -10.69 -9.30 -19.19
C ARG A 156 -9.72 -9.36 -18.00
N TRP A 157 -8.98 -10.44 -17.84
CA TRP A 157 -7.88 -10.51 -16.90
C TRP A 157 -6.67 -9.75 -17.45
N GLU A 158 -5.85 -9.22 -16.57
CA GLU A 158 -4.61 -8.56 -16.95
C GLU A 158 -3.44 -9.05 -16.09
N LEU A 159 -2.30 -9.23 -16.72
CA LEU A 159 -1.02 -9.32 -16.02
C LEU A 159 -0.40 -7.94 -15.98
N PHE A 160 0.22 -7.60 -14.86
CA PHE A 160 0.95 -6.34 -14.78
C PHE A 160 2.30 -6.51 -14.08
N PHE A 161 3.21 -5.62 -14.43
CA PHE A 161 4.42 -5.39 -13.66
C PHE A 161 4.53 -3.92 -13.30
N GLN A 162 5.17 -3.65 -12.17
CA GLN A 162 5.39 -2.30 -11.68
C GLN A 162 6.87 -2.11 -11.35
N VAL A 163 7.40 -0.94 -11.67
CA VAL A 163 8.65 -0.43 -11.11
C VAL A 163 8.26 0.74 -10.24
N LYS A 164 8.65 0.72 -8.98
CA LYS A 164 8.20 1.70 -8.01
C LYS A 164 9.31 2.19 -7.10
N GLU A 165 9.11 3.39 -6.63
CA GLU A 165 9.89 4.03 -5.57
C GLU A 165 8.90 4.51 -4.50
N ASP A 166 9.06 4.01 -3.29
CA ASP A 166 8.26 4.41 -2.15
C ASP A 166 9.13 5.19 -1.16
N VAL A 167 8.71 6.38 -0.79
CA VAL A 167 9.36 7.20 0.23
C VAL A 167 8.57 7.06 1.53
N ILE A 168 9.12 6.34 2.51
CA ILE A 168 8.45 6.02 3.79
C ILE A 168 9.01 6.87 4.91
N ILE A 169 8.22 7.83 5.36
CA ILE A 169 8.58 8.72 6.48
C ILE A 169 8.51 7.95 7.80
N LYS A 170 9.55 8.05 8.60
CA LYS A 170 9.74 7.31 9.86
C LYS A 170 9.86 5.78 9.67
N GLY A 171 10.13 5.33 8.45
CA GLY A 171 10.52 3.95 8.15
C GLY A 171 11.95 3.67 8.59
N GLU A 172 12.32 2.39 8.63
CA GLU A 172 13.71 1.98 8.77
C GLU A 172 14.49 2.35 7.50
N ASP A 173 13.89 2.07 6.34
CA ASP A 173 14.36 2.52 5.04
C ASP A 173 13.49 3.67 4.56
N LEU A 174 14.12 4.83 4.27
CA LEU A 174 13.42 6.00 3.74
C LEU A 174 12.93 5.75 2.31
N PHE A 175 13.77 5.12 1.50
CA PHE A 175 13.49 4.78 0.10
C PHE A 175 13.31 3.26 -0.02
N ARG A 176 12.29 2.84 -0.77
CA ARG A 176 12.03 1.44 -1.09
C ARG A 176 11.81 1.32 -2.58
N THR A 177 12.91 0.96 -3.26
CA THR A 177 12.92 0.76 -4.71
C THR A 177 12.65 -0.70 -5.03
N GLY A 178 11.73 -0.99 -5.93
CA GLY A 178 11.42 -2.38 -6.23
C GLY A 178 10.66 -2.63 -7.51
N ILE A 179 10.52 -3.92 -7.80
CA ILE A 179 9.74 -4.45 -8.92
C ILE A 179 8.65 -5.35 -8.36
N THR A 180 7.45 -5.18 -8.86
CA THR A 180 6.27 -5.95 -8.44
C THR A 180 5.60 -6.58 -9.66
N PHE A 181 5.14 -7.81 -9.51
CA PHE A 181 4.34 -8.51 -10.52
C PHE A 181 3.00 -8.91 -9.92
N GLY A 182 1.96 -8.84 -10.73
CA GLY A 182 0.63 -9.16 -10.26
C GLY A 182 -0.37 -9.46 -11.35
N VAL A 183 -1.59 -9.72 -10.89
CA VAL A 183 -2.74 -10.05 -11.72
C VAL A 183 -3.91 -9.12 -11.35
N LYS A 184 -4.62 -8.64 -12.37
CA LYS A 184 -5.90 -7.95 -12.23
C LYS A 184 -7.02 -8.90 -12.63
N VAL A 185 -8.00 -9.03 -11.76
CA VAL A 185 -9.20 -9.84 -11.96
C VAL A 185 -10.39 -8.91 -12.08
N PRO A 186 -11.17 -8.98 -13.17
CA PRO A 186 -12.36 -8.12 -13.33
C PRO A 186 -13.42 -8.47 -12.29
N LEU A 187 -14.10 -7.44 -11.78
CA LEU A 187 -15.22 -7.52 -10.85
C LEU A 187 -16.56 -7.25 -11.52
#